data_82712a47d03f86316f707fc423ee7aed
#
_entry.id   82712a47d03f86316f707fc423ee7aed
#
_cell.length_a   1.000
_cell.length_b   1.000
_cell.length_c   1.000
_cell.angle_alpha   90.00
_cell.angle_beta   90.00
_cell.angle_gamma   90.00
#
_symmetry.space_group_name_H-M   'P 1'
#
loop_
_entity.id
_entity.type
_entity.pdbx_description
1 polymer ?
#
loop_
_entity_poly.entity_id
_entity_poly.type
_entity_poly.pdbx_seq_one_letter_code
_entity_poly.pdbx_strand_id
1 'polypeptide(L)'
;MMNCILAADIGGTKTLFQLSTEQGDVVLEKEYVSQQFASFDLILAAFLDQDKIKTSQISSACFAVAGPVSNRDANVTNLPWTLNADDLANQFKLQHVHLCNDFEAVAHGISCLTDEDIYTLQEGDEDLHAPRAIIGAGTGLGQALLLPDGDNWKVVATEGGHTDFAPTDRQQTLLLEHLIERFGHVSYERVVSGVGLVTIYEFLRAYQQSDEDESLRLAMINGDAGAAISQFALEGRSPLA
;
A
#
# COMPACT_ATOMS: atom_id res chain seq x y z
N MET A 1 34.58 3.44 3.29
CA MET A 1 33.51 3.97 2.43
C MET A 1 32.20 3.64 3.14
N MET A 2 31.26 4.56 3.18
CA MET A 2 29.99 4.35 3.86
C MET A 2 29.11 3.48 2.94
N ASN A 3 28.72 2.30 3.42
CA ASN A 3 27.79 1.45 2.71
C ASN A 3 26.39 1.98 2.92
N CYS A 4 25.59 2.01 1.86
CA CYS A 4 24.21 2.45 1.89
C CYS A 4 23.26 1.34 1.43
N ILE A 5 22.04 1.44 1.90
CA ILE A 5 20.90 0.63 1.45
C ILE A 5 19.98 1.53 0.66
N LEU A 6 19.56 1.07 -0.52
CA LEU A 6 18.57 1.74 -1.35
C LEU A 6 17.22 1.05 -1.18
N ALA A 7 16.21 1.77 -0.79
CA ALA A 7 14.84 1.29 -0.74
C ALA A 7 13.95 2.08 -1.71
N ALA A 8 12.93 1.45 -2.27
CA ALA A 8 11.85 2.14 -2.95
C ALA A 8 10.50 1.51 -2.63
N ASP A 9 9.50 2.38 -2.47
CA ASP A 9 8.08 2.01 -2.48
C ASP A 9 7.48 2.44 -3.82
N ILE A 10 7.07 1.45 -4.63
CA ILE A 10 6.67 1.62 -6.03
C ILE A 10 5.15 1.46 -6.13
N GLY A 11 4.46 2.59 -6.06
CA GLY A 11 3.01 2.65 -6.27
C GLY A 11 2.63 3.11 -7.68
N GLY A 12 1.38 2.87 -8.07
CA GLY A 12 0.85 3.28 -9.37
C GLY A 12 0.79 4.79 -9.60
N THR A 13 0.75 5.59 -8.54
CA THR A 13 0.70 7.06 -8.61
C THR A 13 2.05 7.68 -8.28
N LYS A 14 2.71 7.18 -7.24
CA LYS A 14 3.95 7.73 -6.69
C LYS A 14 4.96 6.61 -6.45
N THR A 15 6.24 6.95 -6.60
CA THR A 15 7.37 6.11 -6.20
C THR A 15 8.23 6.90 -5.25
N LEU A 16 8.42 6.39 -4.04
CA LEU A 16 9.30 6.96 -3.02
C LEU A 16 10.62 6.20 -3.00
N PHE A 17 11.72 6.89 -3.13
CA PHE A 17 13.07 6.33 -2.93
C PHE A 17 13.67 6.85 -1.63
N GLN A 18 14.34 5.97 -0.91
CA GLN A 18 15.15 6.30 0.25
C GLN A 18 16.52 5.64 0.15
N LEU A 19 17.56 6.43 0.33
CA LEU A 19 18.93 5.98 0.53
C LEU A 19 19.28 6.17 1.99
N SER A 20 19.65 5.11 2.69
CA SER A 20 20.02 5.15 4.10
C SER A 20 21.36 4.46 4.35
N THR A 21 22.00 4.78 5.45
CA THR A 21 23.16 4.03 5.94
C THR A 21 22.71 2.66 6.45
N GLU A 22 23.66 1.72 6.62
CA GLU A 22 23.40 0.42 7.27
C GLU A 22 22.94 0.56 8.73
N GLN A 23 23.12 1.73 9.34
CA GLN A 23 22.65 2.05 10.70
C GLN A 23 21.22 2.62 10.71
N GLY A 24 20.64 2.87 9.53
CA GLY A 24 19.29 3.40 9.37
C GLY A 24 19.19 4.92 9.23
N ASP A 25 20.33 5.66 9.25
CA ASP A 25 20.29 7.10 9.04
C ASP A 25 19.91 7.41 7.58
N VAL A 26 18.88 8.22 7.39
CA VAL A 26 18.43 8.64 6.06
C VAL A 26 19.43 9.61 5.44
N VAL A 27 19.99 9.26 4.30
CA VAL A 27 20.95 10.08 3.55
C VAL A 27 20.22 10.94 2.52
N LEU A 28 19.25 10.34 1.83
CA LEU A 28 18.44 10.99 0.81
C LEU A 28 17.08 10.32 0.72
N GLU A 29 16.03 11.12 0.64
CA GLU A 29 14.68 10.65 0.36
C GLU A 29 14.06 11.49 -0.74
N LYS A 30 13.36 10.85 -1.68
CA LYS A 30 12.72 11.56 -2.77
C LYS A 30 11.53 10.83 -3.34
N GLU A 31 10.43 11.57 -3.49
CA GLU A 31 9.22 11.14 -4.14
C GLU A 31 9.16 11.59 -5.61
N TYR A 32 8.65 10.71 -6.46
CA TYR A 32 8.39 10.98 -7.87
C TYR A 32 6.95 10.60 -8.23
N VAL A 33 6.38 11.28 -9.21
CA VAL A 33 5.10 10.90 -9.82
C VAL A 33 5.38 9.78 -10.82
N SER A 34 4.97 8.56 -10.49
CA SER A 34 5.26 7.34 -11.28
C SER A 34 4.83 7.46 -12.74
N GLN A 35 3.64 8.02 -12.98
CA GLN A 35 3.05 8.17 -14.31
C GLN A 35 3.83 9.09 -15.27
N GLN A 36 4.79 9.88 -14.77
CA GLN A 36 5.64 10.73 -15.59
C GLN A 36 6.80 9.97 -16.25
N PHE A 37 6.99 8.70 -15.88
CA PHE A 37 8.07 7.86 -16.38
C PHE A 37 7.51 6.66 -17.14
N ALA A 38 8.16 6.29 -18.25
CA ALA A 38 7.73 5.17 -19.06
C ALA A 38 8.08 3.80 -18.44
N SER A 39 9.09 3.74 -17.58
CA SER A 39 9.53 2.51 -16.89
C SER A 39 10.19 2.82 -15.55
N PHE A 40 10.31 1.78 -14.69
CA PHE A 40 11.03 1.90 -13.42
C PHE A 40 12.52 2.21 -13.60
N ASP A 41 13.14 1.70 -14.66
CA ASP A 41 14.57 1.97 -14.94
C ASP A 41 14.84 3.47 -15.11
N LEU A 42 13.91 4.18 -15.77
CA LEU A 42 14.06 5.62 -16.00
C LEU A 42 13.95 6.43 -14.71
N ILE A 43 13.03 6.07 -13.81
CA ILE A 43 12.85 6.77 -12.54
C ILE A 43 14.03 6.46 -11.59
N LEU A 44 14.51 5.21 -11.57
CA LEU A 44 15.69 4.82 -10.79
C LEU A 44 16.94 5.54 -11.31
N ALA A 45 17.12 5.60 -12.64
CA ALA A 45 18.23 6.35 -13.25
C ALA A 45 18.18 7.84 -12.85
N ALA A 46 16.99 8.46 -12.88
CA ALA A 46 16.81 9.85 -12.49
C ALA A 46 17.13 10.09 -10.99
N PHE A 47 16.80 9.13 -10.12
CA PHE A 47 17.16 9.20 -8.69
C PHE A 47 18.68 9.11 -8.49
N LEU A 48 19.33 8.14 -9.12
CA LEU A 48 20.76 7.90 -8.98
C LEU A 48 21.62 9.03 -9.56
N ASP A 49 21.18 9.66 -10.65
CA ASP A 49 21.92 10.74 -11.32
C ASP A 49 21.86 12.07 -10.57
N GLN A 50 20.75 12.35 -9.88
CA GLN A 50 20.46 13.66 -9.32
C GLN A 50 21.48 14.13 -8.27
N ASP A 51 21.94 13.24 -7.40
CA ASP A 51 22.92 13.52 -6.36
C ASP A 51 24.27 12.83 -6.61
N LYS A 52 24.50 12.36 -7.85
CA LYS A 52 25.72 11.64 -8.26
C LYS A 52 26.00 10.44 -7.33
N ILE A 53 24.91 9.72 -6.97
CA ILE A 53 25.00 8.56 -6.10
C ILE A 53 25.87 7.51 -6.79
N LYS A 54 26.93 7.11 -6.11
CA LYS A 54 27.80 6.04 -6.62
C LYS A 54 27.18 4.69 -6.26
N THR A 55 26.68 3.97 -7.25
CA THR A 55 26.07 2.63 -7.05
C THR A 55 27.02 1.65 -6.36
N SER A 56 28.35 1.84 -6.49
CA SER A 56 29.35 1.08 -5.73
C SER A 56 29.31 1.27 -4.21
N GLN A 57 28.56 2.24 -3.71
CA GLN A 57 28.33 2.48 -2.28
C GLN A 57 27.02 1.84 -1.80
N ILE A 58 26.19 1.33 -2.73
CA ILE A 58 24.93 0.66 -2.41
C ILE A 58 25.24 -0.82 -2.20
N SER A 59 25.21 -1.27 -0.96
CA SER A 59 25.45 -2.67 -0.61
C SER A 59 24.24 -3.56 -0.93
N SER A 60 23.03 -3.01 -0.84
CA SER A 60 21.77 -3.71 -1.14
C SER A 60 20.69 -2.74 -1.60
N ALA A 61 19.82 -3.21 -2.48
CA ALA A 61 18.63 -2.50 -2.90
C ALA A 61 17.40 -3.39 -2.69
N CYS A 62 16.33 -2.81 -2.10
CA CYS A 62 15.04 -3.47 -1.91
C CYS A 62 13.94 -2.60 -2.50
N PHE A 63 13.15 -3.15 -3.40
CA PHE A 63 12.07 -2.45 -4.06
C PHE A 63 10.74 -3.12 -3.74
N ALA A 64 9.92 -2.44 -2.96
CA ALA A 64 8.55 -2.81 -2.64
C ALA A 64 7.64 -2.42 -3.81
N VAL A 65 6.84 -3.35 -4.30
CA VAL A 65 6.03 -3.17 -5.51
C VAL A 65 4.56 -3.38 -5.16
N ALA A 66 3.73 -2.41 -5.48
CA ALA A 66 2.28 -2.56 -5.43
C ALA A 66 1.83 -3.51 -6.56
N GLY A 67 1.91 -4.81 -6.30
CA GLY A 67 1.59 -5.86 -7.26
C GLY A 67 2.24 -7.21 -6.92
N PRO A 68 1.94 -8.25 -7.71
CA PRO A 68 2.48 -9.58 -7.49
C PRO A 68 3.97 -9.64 -7.80
N VAL A 69 4.71 -10.31 -6.92
CA VAL A 69 6.15 -10.61 -7.08
C VAL A 69 6.35 -12.12 -7.11
N SER A 70 7.03 -12.63 -8.12
CA SER A 70 7.33 -14.06 -8.28
C SER A 70 8.63 -14.26 -9.04
N ASN A 71 9.47 -15.18 -8.58
CA ASN A 71 10.70 -15.58 -9.25
C ASN A 71 11.63 -14.41 -9.65
N ARG A 72 11.73 -13.38 -8.77
CA ARG A 72 12.52 -12.15 -8.99
C ARG A 72 11.94 -11.21 -10.06
N ASP A 73 10.70 -11.45 -10.50
CA ASP A 73 9.93 -10.59 -11.39
C ASP A 73 8.79 -9.93 -10.62
N ALA A 74 8.45 -8.69 -10.99
CA ALA A 74 7.30 -7.97 -10.46
C ALA A 74 6.57 -7.23 -11.58
N ASN A 75 5.24 -7.13 -11.43
CA ASN A 75 4.40 -6.29 -12.29
C ASN A 75 3.73 -5.24 -11.41
N VAL A 76 3.89 -3.97 -11.77
CA VAL A 76 3.27 -2.87 -11.02
C VAL A 76 1.80 -2.76 -11.39
N THR A 77 0.91 -2.87 -10.41
CA THR A 77 -0.52 -2.66 -10.62
C THR A 77 -0.77 -1.22 -11.08
N ASN A 78 -1.61 -1.05 -12.10
CA ASN A 78 -1.96 0.25 -12.70
C ASN A 78 -0.83 1.00 -13.43
N LEU A 79 0.30 0.37 -13.69
CA LEU A 79 1.37 0.88 -14.56
C LEU A 79 1.83 -0.23 -15.52
N PRO A 80 2.31 0.12 -16.71
CA PRO A 80 2.82 -0.87 -17.66
C PRO A 80 4.25 -1.30 -17.32
N TRP A 81 4.64 -1.25 -16.05
CA TRP A 81 6.01 -1.53 -15.62
C TRP A 81 6.15 -2.98 -15.20
N THR A 82 7.16 -3.61 -15.75
CA THR A 82 7.68 -4.91 -15.31
C THR A 82 9.08 -4.72 -14.78
N LEU A 83 9.38 -5.32 -13.65
CA LEU A 83 10.71 -5.28 -13.03
C LEU A 83 11.27 -6.69 -12.98
N ASN A 84 12.55 -6.83 -13.27
CA ASN A 84 13.32 -8.05 -13.01
C ASN A 84 14.54 -7.67 -12.16
N ALA A 85 14.74 -8.33 -11.04
CA ALA A 85 15.80 -8.00 -10.09
C ALA A 85 17.20 -8.21 -10.66
N ASP A 86 17.40 -9.21 -11.54
CA ASP A 86 18.70 -9.48 -12.14
C ASP A 86 19.03 -8.45 -13.23
N ASP A 87 18.05 -8.05 -14.03
CA ASP A 87 18.22 -6.99 -15.02
C ASP A 87 18.57 -5.66 -14.37
N LEU A 88 17.86 -5.29 -13.28
CA LEU A 88 18.15 -4.08 -12.49
C LEU A 88 19.55 -4.14 -11.88
N ALA A 89 19.94 -5.30 -11.31
CA ALA A 89 21.27 -5.49 -10.75
C ALA A 89 22.37 -5.29 -11.81
N ASN A 90 22.19 -5.87 -13.00
CA ASN A 90 23.13 -5.76 -14.10
C ASN A 90 23.21 -4.35 -14.68
N GLN A 91 22.06 -3.74 -14.96
CA GLN A 91 21.95 -2.42 -15.60
C GLN A 91 22.56 -1.32 -14.72
N PHE A 92 22.21 -1.32 -13.42
CA PHE A 92 22.65 -0.29 -12.47
C PHE A 92 23.90 -0.67 -11.69
N LYS A 93 24.47 -1.88 -11.92
CA LYS A 93 25.64 -2.39 -11.19
C LYS A 93 25.42 -2.44 -9.67
N LEU A 94 24.22 -2.83 -9.27
CA LEU A 94 23.86 -3.06 -7.88
C LEU A 94 24.27 -4.48 -7.47
N GLN A 95 24.82 -4.65 -6.26
CA GLN A 95 25.32 -5.98 -5.84
C GLN A 95 24.19 -6.94 -5.50
N HIS A 96 23.19 -6.46 -4.78
CA HIS A 96 22.03 -7.24 -4.34
C HIS A 96 20.77 -6.44 -4.61
N VAL A 97 19.87 -7.00 -5.41
CA VAL A 97 18.54 -6.43 -5.67
C VAL A 97 17.49 -7.43 -5.21
N HIS A 98 16.60 -6.98 -4.34
CA HIS A 98 15.44 -7.72 -3.89
C HIS A 98 14.17 -7.00 -4.33
N LEU A 99 13.18 -7.78 -4.80
CA LEU A 99 11.82 -7.30 -5.04
C LEU A 99 10.91 -7.98 -4.03
N CYS A 100 10.02 -7.22 -3.42
CA CYS A 100 8.98 -7.74 -2.55
C CYS A 100 7.64 -7.04 -2.85
N ASN A 101 6.56 -7.67 -2.43
CA ASN A 101 5.26 -7.00 -2.44
C ASN A 101 5.25 -5.85 -1.43
N ASP A 102 4.45 -4.81 -1.67
CA ASP A 102 4.33 -3.64 -0.79
C ASP A 102 3.90 -4.02 0.65
N PHE A 103 2.93 -4.93 0.80
CA PHE A 103 2.51 -5.43 2.13
C PHE A 103 3.54 -6.36 2.78
N GLU A 104 4.35 -7.07 2.00
CA GLU A 104 5.52 -7.79 2.52
C GLU A 104 6.52 -6.81 3.13
N ALA A 105 6.78 -5.69 2.45
CA ALA A 105 7.65 -4.64 2.98
C ALA A 105 7.09 -4.00 4.25
N VAL A 106 5.79 -3.68 4.29
CA VAL A 106 5.10 -3.20 5.50
C VAL A 106 5.27 -4.19 6.65
N ALA A 107 5.09 -5.49 6.38
CA ALA A 107 5.22 -6.53 7.39
C ALA A 107 6.63 -6.60 7.99
N HIS A 108 7.66 -6.48 7.16
CA HIS A 108 9.04 -6.37 7.64
C HIS A 108 9.28 -5.10 8.46
N GLY A 109 8.62 -4.00 8.11
CA GLY A 109 8.72 -2.71 8.81
C GLY A 109 8.09 -2.69 10.22
N ILE A 110 7.17 -3.63 10.54
CA ILE A 110 6.51 -3.68 11.85
C ILE A 110 7.51 -3.75 13.02
N SER A 111 8.61 -4.47 12.85
CA SER A 111 9.64 -4.59 13.87
C SER A 111 10.45 -3.30 14.10
N CYS A 112 10.33 -2.32 13.24
CA CYS A 112 11.00 -1.02 13.34
C CYS A 112 10.11 0.05 14.01
N LEU A 113 8.83 -0.24 14.27
CA LEU A 113 7.92 0.69 14.93
C LEU A 113 8.25 0.86 16.40
N THR A 114 8.09 2.08 16.88
CA THR A 114 8.20 2.44 18.29
C THR A 114 6.80 2.71 18.88
N ASP A 115 6.71 2.82 20.21
CA ASP A 115 5.44 3.14 20.88
C ASP A 115 4.82 4.47 20.37
N GLU A 116 5.64 5.39 19.85
CA GLU A 116 5.18 6.66 19.29
C GLU A 116 4.48 6.50 17.91
N ASP A 117 4.77 5.38 17.23
CA ASP A 117 4.20 5.05 15.90
C ASP A 117 2.91 4.23 16.01
N ILE A 118 2.52 3.81 17.22
CA ILE A 118 1.44 2.86 17.46
C ILE A 118 0.29 3.52 18.20
N TYR A 119 -0.93 3.29 17.72
CA TYR A 119 -2.16 3.63 18.43
C TYR A 119 -2.94 2.36 18.77
N THR A 120 -3.11 2.05 20.06
CA THR A 120 -3.84 0.87 20.50
C THR A 120 -5.36 1.10 20.38
N LEU A 121 -5.99 0.37 19.46
CA LEU A 121 -7.44 0.41 19.27
C LEU A 121 -8.18 -0.43 20.29
N GLN A 122 -7.60 -1.54 20.72
CA GLN A 122 -8.17 -2.48 21.69
C GLN A 122 -7.05 -3.14 22.48
N GLU A 123 -7.14 -3.08 23.80
CA GLU A 123 -6.24 -3.80 24.70
C GLU A 123 -6.52 -5.31 24.65
N GLY A 124 -5.48 -6.11 24.84
CA GLY A 124 -5.55 -7.57 24.89
C GLY A 124 -4.34 -8.17 25.56
N ASP A 125 -4.38 -9.47 25.82
CA ASP A 125 -3.23 -10.22 26.31
C ASP A 125 -2.36 -10.62 25.11
N GLU A 126 -1.17 -10.02 24.97
CA GLU A 126 -0.28 -10.33 23.86
C GLU A 126 0.41 -11.68 24.06
N ASP A 127 0.29 -12.56 23.06
CA ASP A 127 1.14 -13.74 22.93
C ASP A 127 2.25 -13.45 21.90
N LEU A 128 3.47 -13.25 22.39
CA LEU A 128 4.64 -12.94 21.57
C LEU A 128 5.00 -14.04 20.56
N HIS A 129 4.50 -15.25 20.76
CA HIS A 129 4.75 -16.41 19.87
C HIS A 129 3.58 -16.72 18.94
N ALA A 130 2.49 -15.97 19.02
CA ALA A 130 1.36 -16.15 18.13
C ALA A 130 1.58 -15.50 16.76
N PRO A 131 1.01 -16.05 15.67
CA PRO A 131 0.97 -15.37 14.39
C PRO A 131 0.33 -13.98 14.49
N ARG A 132 0.86 -13.01 13.74
CA ARG A 132 0.32 -11.65 13.65
C ARG A 132 -0.28 -11.43 12.27
N ALA A 133 -1.46 -10.82 12.21
CA ALA A 133 -2.07 -10.38 10.97
C ALA A 133 -1.84 -8.87 10.77
N ILE A 134 -1.48 -8.50 9.56
CA ILE A 134 -1.31 -7.12 9.15
C ILE A 134 -2.38 -6.82 8.10
N ILE A 135 -3.15 -5.77 8.32
CA ILE A 135 -4.22 -5.34 7.42
C ILE A 135 -4.08 -3.84 7.21
N GLY A 136 -4.14 -3.41 5.96
CA GLY A 136 -4.08 -1.99 5.61
C GLY A 136 -5.06 -1.64 4.50
N ALA A 137 -5.98 -0.75 4.82
CA ALA A 137 -6.92 -0.18 3.87
C ALA A 137 -6.33 1.09 3.26
N GLY A 138 -5.85 0.98 2.02
CA GLY A 138 -5.38 2.07 1.19
C GLY A 138 -6.30 2.26 -0.03
N THR A 139 -5.73 2.33 -1.23
CA THR A 139 -6.50 2.25 -2.49
C THR A 139 -7.22 0.91 -2.60
N GLY A 140 -6.57 -0.18 -2.18
CA GLY A 140 -7.12 -1.51 -2.00
C GLY A 140 -7.10 -1.95 -0.54
N LEU A 141 -7.18 -3.26 -0.29
CA LEU A 141 -7.08 -3.89 1.03
C LEU A 141 -5.92 -4.89 1.04
N GLY A 142 -4.75 -4.42 1.45
CA GLY A 142 -3.58 -5.28 1.59
C GLY A 142 -3.61 -6.09 2.88
N GLN A 143 -3.08 -7.30 2.82
CA GLN A 143 -2.97 -8.20 3.98
C GLN A 143 -1.67 -9.00 3.92
N ALA A 144 -1.06 -9.18 5.09
CA ALA A 144 0.09 -10.06 5.26
C ALA A 144 0.01 -10.76 6.62
N LEU A 145 0.74 -11.87 6.75
CA LEU A 145 0.91 -12.58 8.01
C LEU A 145 2.38 -12.57 8.43
N LEU A 146 2.61 -12.42 9.72
CA LEU A 146 3.89 -12.71 10.36
C LEU A 146 3.77 -14.02 11.13
N LEU A 147 4.54 -15.01 10.74
CA LEU A 147 4.62 -16.30 11.42
C LEU A 147 5.90 -16.38 12.24
N PRO A 148 5.86 -16.83 13.51
CA PRO A 148 7.05 -17.00 14.30
C PRO A 148 7.99 -18.03 13.64
N ASP A 149 9.29 -17.73 13.58
CA ASP A 149 10.33 -18.61 13.05
C ASP A 149 11.58 -18.51 13.93
N GLY A 150 11.58 -19.25 15.03
CA GLY A 150 12.57 -19.10 16.10
C GLY A 150 12.53 -17.72 16.72
N ASP A 151 13.66 -17.01 16.69
CA ASP A 151 13.79 -15.62 17.16
C ASP A 151 13.41 -14.58 16.10
N ASN A 152 12.98 -15.03 14.90
CA ASN A 152 12.65 -14.18 13.77
C ASN A 152 11.17 -14.31 13.39
N TRP A 153 10.77 -13.50 12.42
CA TRP A 153 9.46 -13.56 11.81
C TRP A 153 9.57 -13.90 10.34
N LYS A 154 8.77 -14.86 9.89
CA LYS A 154 8.56 -15.15 8.48
C LYS A 154 7.35 -14.39 7.98
N VAL A 155 7.57 -13.50 7.02
CA VAL A 155 6.48 -12.80 6.33
C VAL A 155 5.84 -13.71 5.30
N VAL A 156 4.52 -13.69 5.24
CA VAL A 156 3.71 -14.37 4.23
C VAL A 156 2.74 -13.33 3.65
N ALA A 157 3.03 -12.87 2.43
CA ALA A 157 2.10 -12.03 1.67
C ALA A 157 0.84 -12.83 1.33
N THR A 158 -0.32 -12.18 1.36
CA THR A 158 -1.61 -12.81 1.05
C THR A 158 -2.45 -11.89 0.17
N GLU A 159 -3.39 -12.49 -0.56
CA GLU A 159 -4.44 -11.80 -1.30
C GLU A 159 -5.78 -11.88 -0.54
N GLY A 160 -5.72 -11.89 0.80
CA GLY A 160 -6.90 -12.03 1.66
C GLY A 160 -7.93 -10.92 1.51
N GLY A 161 -7.53 -9.72 1.04
CA GLY A 161 -8.46 -8.64 0.70
C GLY A 161 -9.47 -9.01 -0.39
N HIS A 162 -9.14 -10.01 -1.23
CA HIS A 162 -10.02 -10.50 -2.30
C HIS A 162 -10.98 -11.61 -1.86
N THR A 163 -11.01 -12.01 -0.58
CA THR A 163 -12.02 -12.95 -0.07
C THR A 163 -13.41 -12.32 -0.12
N ASP A 164 -14.44 -13.19 -0.25
CA ASP A 164 -15.82 -12.76 -0.40
C ASP A 164 -16.30 -11.91 0.79
N PHE A 165 -16.98 -10.80 0.48
CA PHE A 165 -17.66 -10.00 1.50
C PHE A 165 -18.80 -10.80 2.13
N ALA A 166 -18.77 -10.98 3.45
CA ALA A 166 -19.75 -11.72 4.22
C ALA A 166 -20.62 -10.76 5.06
N PRO A 167 -21.83 -10.40 4.58
CA PRO A 167 -22.73 -9.50 5.29
C PRO A 167 -23.26 -10.13 6.58
N THR A 168 -23.34 -9.35 7.66
CA THR A 168 -23.80 -9.78 8.97
C THR A 168 -25.15 -9.20 9.39
N ASP A 169 -25.69 -8.25 8.61
CA ASP A 169 -26.98 -7.62 8.83
C ASP A 169 -27.74 -7.37 7.52
N ARG A 170 -28.98 -6.86 7.63
CA ARG A 170 -29.81 -6.58 6.46
C ARG A 170 -29.26 -5.48 5.56
N GLN A 171 -28.66 -4.43 6.13
CA GLN A 171 -28.14 -3.31 5.35
C GLN A 171 -26.92 -3.77 4.54
N GLN A 172 -26.04 -4.56 5.15
CA GLN A 172 -24.89 -5.17 4.46
C GLN A 172 -25.35 -6.18 3.38
N THR A 173 -26.44 -6.90 3.60
CA THR A 173 -27.02 -7.78 2.58
C THR A 173 -27.49 -6.99 1.37
N LEU A 174 -28.17 -5.87 1.57
CA LEU A 174 -28.62 -5.00 0.48
C LEU A 174 -27.45 -4.33 -0.23
N LEU A 175 -26.39 -3.96 0.51
CA LEU A 175 -25.15 -3.49 -0.08
C LEU A 175 -24.52 -4.55 -0.96
N LEU A 176 -24.43 -5.80 -0.48
CA LEU A 176 -23.90 -6.92 -1.28
C LEU A 176 -24.70 -7.13 -2.58
N GLU A 177 -26.03 -7.14 -2.50
CA GLU A 177 -26.89 -7.26 -3.69
C GLU A 177 -26.60 -6.14 -4.70
N HIS A 178 -26.55 -4.89 -4.24
CA HIS A 178 -26.21 -3.74 -5.08
C HIS A 178 -24.81 -3.88 -5.73
N LEU A 179 -23.81 -4.35 -4.97
CA LEU A 179 -22.45 -4.51 -5.46
C LEU A 179 -22.30 -5.69 -6.44
N ILE A 180 -23.07 -6.77 -6.26
CA ILE A 180 -23.10 -7.90 -7.19
C ILE A 180 -23.59 -7.43 -8.58
N GLU A 181 -24.60 -6.59 -8.65
CA GLU A 181 -25.10 -6.03 -9.91
C GLU A 181 -24.02 -5.21 -10.64
N ARG A 182 -23.16 -4.51 -9.88
CA ARG A 182 -22.10 -3.63 -10.41
C ARG A 182 -20.82 -4.37 -10.79
N PHE A 183 -20.40 -5.33 -9.96
CA PHE A 183 -19.06 -5.94 -10.04
C PHE A 183 -19.07 -7.46 -10.30
N GLY A 184 -20.22 -8.12 -10.17
CA GLY A 184 -20.31 -9.58 -10.20
C GLY A 184 -19.81 -10.22 -8.92
N HIS A 185 -18.49 -10.22 -8.70
CA HIS A 185 -17.85 -10.67 -7.46
C HIS A 185 -17.60 -9.49 -6.51
N VAL A 186 -17.89 -9.67 -5.22
CA VAL A 186 -17.72 -8.65 -4.19
C VAL A 186 -16.79 -9.15 -3.10
N SER A 187 -15.58 -8.61 -3.08
CA SER A 187 -14.58 -8.89 -2.06
C SER A 187 -14.66 -7.91 -0.89
N TYR A 188 -13.97 -8.23 0.23
CA TYR A 188 -13.80 -7.28 1.33
C TYR A 188 -13.14 -5.97 0.86
N GLU A 189 -12.21 -6.02 -0.08
CA GLU A 189 -11.58 -4.82 -0.66
C GLU A 189 -12.61 -3.87 -1.29
N ARG A 190 -13.68 -4.40 -1.90
CA ARG A 190 -14.74 -3.58 -2.49
C ARG A 190 -15.52 -2.75 -1.47
N VAL A 191 -15.38 -3.08 -0.18
CA VAL A 191 -16.04 -2.38 0.94
C VAL A 191 -15.03 -1.72 1.87
N VAL A 192 -13.89 -2.36 2.13
CA VAL A 192 -12.87 -1.89 3.08
C VAL A 192 -11.67 -1.36 2.30
N SER A 193 -11.82 -0.19 1.71
CA SER A 193 -10.76 0.52 0.98
C SER A 193 -11.20 1.96 0.71
N GLY A 194 -10.30 2.81 0.21
CA GLY A 194 -10.66 4.16 -0.22
C GLY A 194 -11.73 4.16 -1.30
N VAL A 195 -11.64 3.25 -2.28
CA VAL A 195 -12.69 3.05 -3.30
C VAL A 195 -13.98 2.51 -2.68
N GLY A 196 -13.86 1.63 -1.67
CA GLY A 196 -14.98 1.08 -0.92
C GLY A 196 -15.78 2.15 -0.19
N LEU A 197 -15.11 3.14 0.42
CA LEU A 197 -15.79 4.28 1.06
C LEU A 197 -16.70 5.03 0.09
N VAL A 198 -16.22 5.30 -1.12
CA VAL A 198 -17.03 5.96 -2.17
C VAL A 198 -18.24 5.11 -2.54
N THR A 199 -18.02 3.82 -2.72
CA THR A 199 -19.06 2.87 -3.08
C THR A 199 -20.15 2.75 -2.01
N ILE A 200 -19.75 2.69 -0.72
CA ILE A 200 -20.69 2.68 0.41
C ILE A 200 -21.46 3.99 0.50
N TYR A 201 -20.78 5.13 0.34
CA TYR A 201 -21.42 6.44 0.34
C TYR A 201 -22.49 6.56 -0.76
N GLU A 202 -22.17 6.16 -1.99
CA GLU A 202 -23.11 6.15 -3.13
C GLU A 202 -24.32 5.25 -2.83
N PHE A 203 -24.09 4.04 -2.30
CA PHE A 203 -25.15 3.12 -1.90
C PHE A 203 -26.05 3.71 -0.81
N LEU A 204 -25.45 4.24 0.28
CA LEU A 204 -26.21 4.81 1.41
C LEU A 204 -27.06 6.01 0.97
N ARG A 205 -26.51 6.87 0.11
CA ARG A 205 -27.25 8.01 -0.45
C ARG A 205 -28.48 7.55 -1.23
N ALA A 206 -28.30 6.56 -2.11
CA ALA A 206 -29.41 6.00 -2.89
C ALA A 206 -30.43 5.26 -2.00
N TYR A 207 -29.97 4.45 -1.06
CA TYR A 207 -30.80 3.66 -0.16
C TYR A 207 -31.64 4.53 0.78
N GLN A 208 -31.05 5.59 1.33
CA GLN A 208 -31.75 6.53 2.23
C GLN A 208 -32.50 7.65 1.50
N GLN A 209 -32.37 7.72 0.17
CA GLN A 209 -32.95 8.79 -0.66
C GLN A 209 -32.53 10.19 -0.16
N SER A 210 -31.28 10.30 0.28
CA SER A 210 -30.74 11.53 0.86
C SER A 210 -30.21 12.45 -0.24
N ASP A 211 -30.42 13.76 -0.04
CA ASP A 211 -29.81 14.77 -0.91
C ASP A 211 -28.29 14.74 -0.77
N GLU A 212 -27.60 15.04 -1.86
CA GLU A 212 -26.15 15.12 -1.87
C GLU A 212 -25.70 16.45 -1.28
N ASP A 213 -24.75 16.40 -0.35
CA ASP A 213 -24.06 17.59 0.13
C ASP A 213 -23.18 18.14 -1.01
N GLU A 214 -23.53 19.35 -1.50
CA GLU A 214 -22.83 19.96 -2.64
C GLU A 214 -21.35 20.22 -2.35
N SER A 215 -20.99 20.54 -1.09
CA SER A 215 -19.58 20.79 -0.73
C SER A 215 -18.77 19.48 -0.72
N LEU A 216 -19.37 18.37 -0.27
CA LEU A 216 -18.74 17.05 -0.36
C LEU A 216 -18.61 16.59 -1.81
N ARG A 217 -19.67 16.75 -2.61
CA ARG A 217 -19.64 16.42 -4.04
C ARG A 217 -18.51 17.14 -4.77
N LEU A 218 -18.36 18.45 -4.53
CA LEU A 218 -17.28 19.23 -5.13
C LEU A 218 -15.89 18.79 -4.65
N ALA A 219 -15.74 18.44 -3.37
CA ALA A 219 -14.49 17.92 -2.81
C ALA A 219 -14.11 16.58 -3.46
N MET A 220 -15.08 15.67 -3.64
CA MET A 220 -14.88 14.37 -4.30
C MET A 220 -14.47 14.52 -5.77
N ILE A 221 -15.06 15.47 -6.51
CA ILE A 221 -14.74 15.69 -7.93
C ILE A 221 -13.35 16.31 -8.11
N ASN A 222 -12.94 17.21 -7.22
CA ASN A 222 -11.71 17.97 -7.35
C ASN A 222 -10.48 17.32 -6.69
N GLY A 223 -10.67 16.19 -5.99
CA GLY A 223 -9.62 15.52 -5.24
C GLY A 223 -9.82 14.01 -5.13
N ASP A 224 -9.24 13.43 -4.08
CA ASP A 224 -9.48 12.04 -3.70
C ASP A 224 -10.85 11.91 -3.02
N ALA A 225 -11.75 11.18 -3.65
CA ALA A 225 -13.13 11.04 -3.17
C ALA A 225 -13.22 10.30 -1.84
N GLY A 226 -12.41 9.26 -1.61
CA GLY A 226 -12.38 8.52 -0.35
C GLY A 226 -11.84 9.39 0.79
N ALA A 227 -10.78 10.16 0.53
CA ALA A 227 -10.23 11.10 1.49
C ALA A 227 -11.24 12.22 1.84
N ALA A 228 -11.97 12.75 0.85
CA ALA A 228 -12.99 13.76 1.05
C ALA A 228 -14.13 13.23 1.95
N ILE A 229 -14.64 12.01 1.69
CA ILE A 229 -15.67 11.38 2.53
C ILE A 229 -15.15 11.22 3.95
N SER A 230 -13.95 10.68 4.15
CA SER A 230 -13.35 10.49 5.47
C SER A 230 -13.20 11.81 6.22
N GLN A 231 -12.75 12.86 5.55
CA GLN A 231 -12.62 14.19 6.15
C GLN A 231 -13.97 14.74 6.61
N PHE A 232 -15.01 14.67 5.77
CA PHE A 232 -16.34 15.17 6.12
C PHE A 232 -16.98 14.37 7.25
N ALA A 233 -16.72 13.05 7.31
CA ALA A 233 -17.13 12.21 8.43
C ALA A 233 -16.50 12.65 9.75
N LEU A 234 -15.17 12.79 9.77
CA LEU A 234 -14.40 13.18 10.95
C LEU A 234 -14.76 14.58 11.46
N GLU A 235 -15.09 15.50 10.55
CA GLU A 235 -15.54 16.85 10.87
C GLU A 235 -17.03 16.92 11.23
N GLY A 236 -17.78 15.83 11.11
CA GLY A 236 -19.22 15.78 11.35
C GLY A 236 -20.04 16.66 10.39
N ARG A 237 -19.55 16.87 9.19
CA ARG A 237 -20.13 17.77 8.18
C ARG A 237 -21.18 17.10 7.31
N SER A 238 -21.14 15.78 7.21
CA SER A 238 -22.13 15.01 6.44
C SER A 238 -22.60 13.81 7.27
N PRO A 239 -23.92 13.61 7.40
CA PRO A 239 -24.45 12.47 8.14
C PRO A 239 -24.31 11.13 7.39
N LEU A 240 -23.94 11.16 6.12
CA LEU A 240 -23.74 9.98 5.28
C LEU A 240 -22.26 9.64 5.05
N ALA A 241 -21.35 10.58 5.32
CA ALA A 241 -19.92 10.39 5.20
C ALA A 241 -19.34 9.60 6.38
#